data_f059f5d3235df0660bf9fbdd3c3e2510
#
_entry.id   f059f5d3235df0660bf9fbdd3c3e2510
#
_cell.length_a   1.000
_cell.length_b   1.000
_cell.length_c   1.000
_cell.angle_alpha   90.00
_cell.angle_beta   90.00
_cell.angle_gamma   90.00
#
_symmetry.space_group_name_H-M   'P 1'
#
loop_
_entity.id
_entity.type
_entity.pdbx_description
1 polymer ?
#
loop_
_entity_poly.entity_id
_entity_poly.type
_entity_poly.pdbx_seq_one_letter_code
_entity_poly.pdbx_strand_id
1 'polypeptide(L)'
;MKRSEINRILKSSEDFFTSQNWRLPVWGYWTWDEWLARSALELDEILTQEMGWDITDFALGDFERKGMVLFTVRNGSTPATGYDKPYCEKLMIVNDGQLCLTHFHWDKVEDIINRGGGTLNLRLNNANADESLDMANPVVVYIDGIRRVLDPGAVLSLAPGESVTLPQRNYHSF
;
A
#
# COMPACT_ATOMS: atom_id res chain seq x y z
N MET A 1 9.37 -15.00 -7.19
CA MET A 1 9.99 -14.17 -8.27
C MET A 1 11.50 -14.40 -8.38
N LYS A 2 12.09 -14.29 -9.60
CA LYS A 2 13.54 -14.35 -9.81
C LYS A 2 14.17 -12.98 -9.50
N ARG A 3 15.46 -12.97 -9.09
CA ARG A 3 16.19 -11.72 -8.80
C ARG A 3 16.21 -10.74 -9.98
N SER A 4 16.37 -11.24 -11.20
CA SER A 4 16.33 -10.41 -12.42
C SER A 4 14.97 -9.75 -12.66
N GLU A 5 13.90 -10.44 -12.30
CA GLU A 5 12.53 -9.91 -12.38
C GLU A 5 12.31 -8.82 -11.31
N ILE A 6 12.74 -9.06 -10.07
CA ILE A 6 12.70 -8.07 -8.99
C ILE A 6 13.44 -6.80 -9.41
N ASN A 7 14.67 -6.94 -9.96
CA ASN A 7 15.44 -5.78 -10.41
C ASN A 7 14.75 -4.99 -11.54
N ARG A 8 14.09 -5.69 -12.47
CA ARG A 8 13.31 -5.05 -13.54
C ARG A 8 12.13 -4.26 -12.95
N ILE A 9 11.41 -4.87 -12.00
CA ILE A 9 10.26 -4.24 -11.34
C ILE A 9 10.72 -3.00 -10.56
N LEU A 10 11.79 -3.10 -9.76
CA LEU A 10 12.35 -1.96 -9.03
C LEU A 10 12.69 -0.81 -9.98
N LYS A 11 13.42 -1.10 -11.06
CA LYS A 11 13.82 -0.07 -12.03
C LYS A 11 12.61 0.60 -12.68
N SER A 12 11.61 -0.16 -13.12
CA SER A 12 10.39 0.40 -13.70
C SER A 12 9.59 1.23 -12.68
N SER A 13 9.62 0.85 -11.41
CA SER A 13 8.96 1.58 -10.32
C SER A 13 9.64 2.92 -10.03
N GLU A 14 10.96 2.95 -9.99
CA GLU A 14 11.73 4.19 -9.86
C GLU A 14 11.46 5.17 -11.01
N ASP A 15 11.45 4.64 -12.26
CA ASP A 15 11.15 5.43 -13.44
C ASP A 15 9.71 5.98 -13.40
N PHE A 16 8.76 5.17 -12.94
CA PHE A 16 7.38 5.59 -12.77
C PHE A 16 7.25 6.70 -11.71
N PHE A 17 7.79 6.52 -10.51
CA PHE A 17 7.79 7.57 -9.48
C PHE A 17 8.41 8.88 -10.00
N THR A 18 9.52 8.77 -10.72
CA THR A 18 10.19 9.93 -11.31
C THR A 18 9.28 10.63 -12.34
N SER A 19 8.57 9.88 -13.18
CA SER A 19 7.63 10.42 -14.18
C SER A 19 6.44 11.14 -13.53
N GLN A 20 6.05 10.74 -12.34
CA GLN A 20 4.99 11.35 -11.53
C GLN A 20 5.51 12.48 -10.61
N ASN A 21 6.77 12.89 -10.75
CA ASN A 21 7.46 13.86 -9.89
C ASN A 21 7.54 13.46 -8.41
N TRP A 22 7.44 12.18 -8.10
CA TRP A 22 7.67 11.65 -6.77
C TRP A 22 9.14 11.34 -6.55
N ARG A 23 9.65 11.75 -5.40
CA ARG A 23 11.02 11.46 -4.96
C ARG A 23 10.98 10.61 -3.72
N LEU A 24 11.65 9.47 -3.77
CA LEU A 24 11.86 8.66 -2.58
C LEU A 24 12.92 9.30 -1.68
N PRO A 25 12.93 8.97 -0.38
CA PRO A 25 14.07 9.25 0.47
C PRO A 25 15.38 8.72 -0.15
N VAL A 26 16.51 9.40 0.09
CA VAL A 26 17.78 9.07 -0.55
C VAL A 26 18.18 7.60 -0.38
N TRP A 27 17.88 7.01 0.78
CA TRP A 27 18.17 5.60 1.08
C TRP A 27 17.34 4.61 0.24
N GLY A 28 16.25 5.02 -0.36
CA GLY A 28 15.48 4.21 -1.31
C GLY A 28 16.21 3.92 -2.61
N TYR A 29 17.26 4.66 -2.92
CA TYR A 29 18.11 4.52 -4.11
C TYR A 29 19.51 3.97 -3.81
N TRP A 30 19.83 3.68 -2.54
CA TRP A 30 21.17 3.23 -2.19
C TRP A 30 21.50 1.89 -2.82
N THR A 31 22.73 1.81 -3.31
CA THR A 31 23.38 0.58 -3.72
C THR A 31 23.72 -0.28 -2.50
N TRP A 32 24.04 -1.54 -2.73
CA TRP A 32 24.49 -2.45 -1.66
C TRP A 32 25.69 -1.91 -0.90
N ASP A 33 26.67 -1.34 -1.60
CA ASP A 33 27.87 -0.76 -0.98
C ASP A 33 27.55 0.45 -0.10
N GLU A 34 26.60 1.29 -0.52
CA GLU A 34 26.12 2.42 0.29
C GLU A 34 25.40 1.97 1.56
N TRP A 35 24.64 0.87 1.50
CA TRP A 35 24.06 0.25 2.68
C TRP A 35 25.13 -0.28 3.63
N LEU A 36 26.12 -1.02 3.11
CA LEU A 36 27.21 -1.60 3.91
C LEU A 36 28.14 -0.55 4.54
N ALA A 37 28.21 0.65 3.96
CA ALA A 37 29.03 1.74 4.49
C ALA A 37 28.45 2.40 5.76
N ARG A 38 27.24 2.01 6.19
CA ARG A 38 26.55 2.61 7.32
C ARG A 38 26.49 1.66 8.51
N SER A 39 26.54 2.25 9.70
CA SER A 39 26.40 1.48 10.95
C SER A 39 24.93 1.04 11.18
N ALA A 40 24.76 -0.04 11.93
CA ALA A 40 23.43 -0.48 12.34
C ALA A 40 22.66 0.59 13.11
N LEU A 41 23.36 1.46 13.87
CA LEU A 41 22.73 2.55 14.62
C LEU A 41 22.15 3.62 13.69
N GLU A 42 22.81 3.94 12.58
CA GLU A 42 22.28 4.88 11.58
C GLU A 42 21.06 4.34 10.85
N LEU A 43 20.96 3.02 10.71
CA LEU A 43 19.89 2.32 9.99
C LEU A 43 18.78 1.80 10.90
N ASP A 44 18.90 2.00 12.20
CA ASP A 44 18.05 1.34 13.20
C ASP A 44 16.55 1.51 12.95
N GLU A 45 16.07 2.72 12.69
CA GLU A 45 14.65 2.94 12.38
C GLU A 45 14.23 2.23 11.10
N ILE A 46 15.04 2.32 10.04
CA ILE A 46 14.71 1.73 8.73
C ILE A 46 14.56 0.22 8.85
N LEU A 47 15.50 -0.43 9.54
CA LEU A 47 15.53 -1.88 9.71
C LEU A 47 14.46 -2.37 10.71
N THR A 48 14.34 -1.69 11.86
CA THR A 48 13.40 -2.08 12.91
C THR A 48 11.94 -1.85 12.50
N GLN A 49 11.68 -0.81 11.71
CA GLN A 49 10.34 -0.50 11.23
C GLN A 49 10.05 -1.08 9.83
N GLU A 50 10.94 -1.92 9.29
CA GLU A 50 10.74 -2.59 7.98
C GLU A 50 10.37 -1.59 6.88
N MET A 51 11.13 -0.49 6.76
CA MET A 51 10.90 0.55 5.76
C MET A 51 11.59 0.18 4.43
N GLY A 52 11.10 0.72 3.33
CA GLY A 52 11.69 0.57 2.01
C GLY A 52 10.83 -0.20 1.03
N TRP A 53 11.49 -0.81 0.06
CA TRP A 53 10.86 -1.54 -1.04
C TRP A 53 10.27 -2.86 -0.59
N ASP A 54 9.03 -3.10 -0.99
CA ASP A 54 8.35 -4.37 -0.92
C ASP A 54 7.68 -4.68 -2.27
N ILE A 55 7.95 -5.86 -2.81
CA ILE A 55 7.40 -6.33 -4.07
C ILE A 55 6.73 -7.66 -3.80
N THR A 56 5.43 -7.71 -3.97
CA THR A 56 4.65 -8.91 -3.69
C THR A 56 3.86 -9.38 -4.91
N ASP A 57 3.86 -10.69 -5.11
CA ASP A 57 2.92 -11.41 -5.99
C ASP A 57 1.97 -12.29 -5.15
N PHE A 58 1.87 -12.01 -3.84
CA PHE A 58 1.08 -12.77 -2.86
C PHE A 58 1.40 -14.28 -2.87
N ALA A 59 2.65 -14.65 -3.21
CA ALA A 59 3.11 -16.03 -3.39
C ALA A 59 2.36 -16.81 -4.49
N LEU A 60 1.72 -16.14 -5.44
CA LEU A 60 0.96 -16.76 -6.52
C LEU A 60 1.78 -16.98 -7.80
N GLY A 61 2.98 -16.40 -7.90
CA GLY A 61 3.86 -16.56 -9.07
C GLY A 61 3.38 -15.81 -10.31
N ASP A 62 2.51 -14.81 -10.16
CA ASP A 62 1.87 -14.08 -11.27
C ASP A 62 1.80 -12.57 -10.96
N PHE A 63 2.98 -11.97 -10.79
CA PHE A 63 3.10 -10.56 -10.43
C PHE A 63 2.36 -9.62 -11.40
N GLU A 64 2.38 -9.93 -12.70
CA GLU A 64 1.79 -9.04 -13.71
C GLU A 64 0.27 -8.90 -13.56
N ARG A 65 -0.41 -9.91 -13.05
CA ARG A 65 -1.87 -9.88 -12.83
C ARG A 65 -2.27 -9.74 -11.37
N LYS A 66 -1.45 -10.22 -10.45
CA LYS A 66 -1.74 -10.23 -9.01
C LYS A 66 -0.48 -9.86 -8.24
N GLY A 67 -0.43 -8.62 -7.86
CA GLY A 67 0.75 -8.12 -7.17
C GLY A 67 0.66 -6.62 -6.98
N MET A 68 1.66 -6.07 -6.33
CA MET A 68 1.89 -4.64 -6.23
C MET A 68 3.32 -4.35 -5.80
N VAL A 69 3.73 -3.11 -6.00
CA VAL A 69 4.96 -2.57 -5.44
C VAL A 69 4.60 -1.59 -4.34
N LEU A 70 5.28 -1.72 -3.22
CA LEU A 70 5.21 -0.79 -2.10
C LEU A 70 6.57 -0.16 -1.87
N PHE A 71 6.57 1.11 -1.51
CA PHE A 71 7.70 1.75 -0.85
C PHE A 71 7.23 2.34 0.48
N THR A 72 7.64 1.74 1.59
CA THR A 72 7.30 2.22 2.92
C THR A 72 8.22 3.36 3.30
N VAL A 73 7.69 4.59 3.27
CA VAL A 73 8.40 5.83 3.64
C VAL A 73 8.47 5.97 5.15
N ARG A 74 7.38 5.63 5.82
CA ARG A 74 7.23 5.59 7.28
C ARG A 74 6.37 4.40 7.65
N ASN A 75 6.75 3.68 8.68
CA ASN A 75 5.92 2.62 9.22
C ASN A 75 5.52 2.97 10.65
N GLY A 76 4.24 2.81 10.97
CA GLY A 76 3.72 3.08 12.30
C GLY A 76 4.30 2.11 13.32
N SER A 77 4.55 2.62 14.51
CA SER A 77 5.09 1.83 15.59
C SER A 77 4.24 1.94 16.84
N THR A 78 4.23 0.88 17.62
CA THR A 78 3.71 0.92 18.98
C THR A 78 4.79 1.46 19.93
N PRO A 79 4.43 2.00 21.10
CA PRO A 79 5.41 2.44 22.11
C PRO A 79 6.45 1.38 22.49
N ALA A 80 6.12 0.10 22.31
CA ALA A 80 7.02 -1.03 22.60
C ALA A 80 8.27 -1.09 21.67
N THR A 81 8.22 -0.46 20.50
CA THR A 81 9.35 -0.44 19.55
C THR A 81 10.31 0.74 19.75
N GLY A 82 10.01 1.66 20.66
CA GLY A 82 10.82 2.85 20.91
C GLY A 82 10.63 3.99 19.91
N TYR A 83 9.83 3.79 18.85
CA TYR A 83 9.50 4.80 17.87
C TYR A 83 8.02 5.17 18.03
N ASP A 84 7.74 6.39 18.48
CA ASP A 84 6.37 6.86 18.71
C ASP A 84 5.82 7.53 17.44
N LYS A 85 5.43 6.71 16.46
CA LYS A 85 4.81 7.16 15.20
C LYS A 85 3.48 6.44 14.99
N PRO A 86 2.34 7.07 15.30
CA PRO A 86 1.02 6.43 15.16
C PRO A 86 0.50 6.44 13.72
N TYR A 87 1.36 6.54 12.71
CA TYR A 87 0.98 6.60 11.30
C TYR A 87 1.96 5.84 10.41
N CYS A 88 1.46 5.41 9.25
CA CYS A 88 2.26 4.87 8.15
C CYS A 88 2.11 5.77 6.93
N GLU A 89 3.18 5.86 6.13
CA GLU A 89 3.13 6.43 4.79
C GLU A 89 3.77 5.43 3.82
N LYS A 90 2.99 4.98 2.84
CA LYS A 90 3.44 4.03 1.83
C LYS A 90 3.07 4.55 0.45
N LEU A 91 4.02 4.51 -0.46
CA LEU A 91 3.75 4.70 -1.89
C LEU A 91 3.48 3.34 -2.50
N MET A 92 2.40 3.23 -3.27
CA MET A 92 2.00 1.98 -3.92
C MET A 92 1.94 2.17 -5.43
N ILE A 93 2.37 1.16 -6.17
CA ILE A 93 2.17 1.07 -7.62
C ILE A 93 1.38 -0.21 -7.88
N VAL A 94 0.25 -0.04 -8.54
CA VAL A 94 -0.56 -1.12 -9.12
C VAL A 94 -0.63 -0.85 -10.61
N ASN A 95 -0.17 -1.80 -11.42
CA ASN A 95 -0.20 -1.64 -12.87
C ASN A 95 -1.61 -1.79 -13.42
N ASP A 96 -1.82 -1.35 -14.66
CA ASP A 96 -3.11 -1.51 -15.34
C ASP A 96 -3.53 -2.99 -15.41
N GLY A 97 -4.73 -3.27 -14.92
CA GLY A 97 -5.26 -4.63 -14.80
C GLY A 97 -4.62 -5.53 -13.75
N GLN A 98 -3.68 -5.03 -12.95
CA GLN A 98 -3.11 -5.75 -11.82
C GLN A 98 -4.05 -5.68 -10.61
N LEU A 99 -4.13 -6.77 -9.84
CA LEU A 99 -5.02 -6.90 -8.69
C LEU A 99 -4.23 -7.02 -7.39
N CYS A 100 -4.48 -6.11 -6.46
CA CYS A 100 -4.22 -6.32 -5.05
C CYS A 100 -5.35 -7.18 -4.46
N LEU A 101 -5.00 -8.29 -3.81
CA LEU A 101 -5.99 -9.26 -3.33
C LEU A 101 -6.88 -8.69 -2.23
N THR A 102 -8.10 -9.21 -2.16
CA THR A 102 -9.07 -8.85 -1.11
C THR A 102 -8.54 -9.15 0.28
N HIS A 103 -8.48 -8.13 1.11
CA HIS A 103 -8.05 -8.21 2.50
C HIS A 103 -8.71 -7.12 3.34
N PHE A 104 -8.53 -7.16 4.67
CA PHE A 104 -8.92 -6.10 5.59
C PHE A 104 -7.87 -5.94 6.70
N HIS A 105 -7.98 -4.86 7.45
CA HIS A 105 -7.12 -4.60 8.61
C HIS A 105 -7.95 -4.58 9.89
N TRP A 106 -7.40 -5.21 10.95
CA TRP A 106 -8.09 -5.32 12.25
C TRP A 106 -8.17 -4.00 12.98
N ASP A 107 -7.04 -3.30 13.09
CA ASP A 107 -6.85 -2.22 14.05
C ASP A 107 -6.48 -0.88 13.42
N LYS A 108 -6.30 -0.81 12.10
CA LYS A 108 -5.96 0.44 11.42
C LYS A 108 -7.11 0.99 10.58
N VAL A 109 -7.23 2.30 10.57
CA VAL A 109 -7.92 3.06 9.53
C VAL A 109 -6.91 3.32 8.42
N GLU A 110 -7.33 3.25 7.17
CA GLU A 110 -6.46 3.43 6.01
C GLU A 110 -7.05 4.49 5.07
N ASP A 111 -6.22 5.45 4.69
CA ASP A 111 -6.54 6.35 3.59
C ASP A 111 -5.84 5.86 2.33
N ILE A 112 -6.61 5.55 1.28
CA ILE A 112 -6.09 5.26 -0.05
C ILE A 112 -6.31 6.51 -0.92
N ILE A 113 -5.21 7.09 -1.38
CA ILE A 113 -5.22 8.32 -2.17
C ILE A 113 -4.68 8.00 -3.55
N ASN A 114 -5.49 8.17 -4.59
CA ASN A 114 -5.02 8.05 -5.96
C ASN A 114 -4.21 9.30 -6.34
N ARG A 115 -2.90 9.18 -6.38
CA ARG A 115 -2.00 10.31 -6.66
C ARG A 115 -1.74 10.53 -8.15
N GLY A 116 -2.03 9.56 -9.01
CA GLY A 116 -1.81 9.71 -10.44
C GLY A 116 -1.77 8.38 -11.19
N GLY A 117 -1.57 8.47 -12.48
CA GLY A 117 -1.56 7.34 -13.40
C GLY A 117 -2.93 7.15 -14.04
N GLY A 118 -3.70 6.23 -13.53
CA GLY A 118 -5.04 5.88 -14.03
C GLY A 118 -6.12 6.02 -12.98
N THR A 119 -7.29 5.48 -13.27
CA THR A 119 -8.39 5.33 -12.30
C THR A 119 -8.14 4.11 -11.43
N LEU A 120 -8.20 4.29 -10.12
CA LEU A 120 -8.09 3.20 -9.15
C LEU A 120 -9.50 2.69 -8.81
N ASN A 121 -9.74 1.39 -9.01
CA ASN A 121 -11.02 0.76 -8.72
C ASN A 121 -10.92 -0.11 -7.47
N LEU A 122 -11.69 0.22 -6.44
CA LEU A 122 -11.71 -0.53 -5.18
C LEU A 122 -13.04 -1.27 -5.03
N ARG A 123 -12.99 -2.57 -4.74
CA ARG A 123 -14.17 -3.33 -4.32
C ARG A 123 -14.23 -3.36 -2.80
N LEU A 124 -15.39 -3.04 -2.23
CA LEU A 124 -15.55 -2.81 -0.79
C LEU A 124 -16.64 -3.71 -0.19
N ASN A 125 -16.35 -4.30 0.98
CA ASN A 125 -17.29 -4.99 1.85
C ASN A 125 -16.93 -4.74 3.32
N ASN A 126 -17.88 -4.87 4.22
CA ASN A 126 -17.55 -5.01 5.64
C ASN A 126 -17.14 -6.46 5.95
N ALA A 127 -16.46 -6.65 7.08
CA ALA A 127 -16.24 -7.98 7.64
C ALA A 127 -17.31 -8.29 8.69
N ASN A 128 -17.88 -9.48 8.63
CA ASN A 128 -18.67 -10.06 9.73
C ASN A 128 -17.80 -10.35 10.95
N ALA A 129 -18.42 -10.69 12.08
CA ALA A 129 -17.69 -11.05 13.30
C ALA A 129 -16.78 -12.27 13.11
N ASP A 130 -17.17 -13.22 12.27
CA ASP A 130 -16.41 -14.41 11.89
C ASP A 130 -15.44 -14.21 10.74
N GLU A 131 -15.17 -12.96 10.36
CA GLU A 131 -14.28 -12.57 9.27
C GLU A 131 -14.78 -12.90 7.85
N SER A 132 -15.97 -13.42 7.70
CA SER A 132 -16.57 -13.56 6.38
C SER A 132 -16.97 -12.21 5.79
N LEU A 133 -17.13 -12.14 4.46
CA LEU A 133 -17.65 -10.94 3.78
C LEU A 133 -19.09 -10.67 4.20
N ASP A 134 -19.38 -9.46 4.67
CA ASP A 134 -20.74 -9.01 4.90
C ASP A 134 -21.37 -8.62 3.55
N MET A 135 -22.34 -9.43 3.13
CA MET A 135 -23.09 -9.22 1.89
C MET A 135 -24.46 -8.57 2.12
N ALA A 136 -24.79 -8.22 3.37
CA ALA A 136 -26.10 -7.73 3.75
C ALA A 136 -26.11 -6.25 4.13
N ASN A 137 -25.07 -5.79 4.82
CA ASN A 137 -25.04 -4.43 5.34
C ASN A 137 -24.26 -3.47 4.43
N PRO A 138 -24.75 -2.22 4.28
CA PRO A 138 -24.06 -1.23 3.47
C PRO A 138 -22.71 -0.86 4.05
N VAL A 139 -21.78 -0.53 3.16
CA VAL A 139 -20.43 -0.06 3.49
C VAL A 139 -20.43 1.46 3.64
N VAL A 140 -19.96 1.97 4.76
CA VAL A 140 -19.83 3.41 5.00
C VAL A 140 -18.37 3.79 4.89
N VAL A 141 -18.06 4.69 3.96
CA VAL A 141 -16.71 5.24 3.74
C VAL A 141 -16.76 6.76 3.63
N TYR A 142 -15.59 7.38 3.66
CA TYR A 142 -15.46 8.82 3.42
C TYR A 142 -14.59 9.03 2.17
N ILE A 143 -15.17 9.68 1.15
CA ILE A 143 -14.48 10.06 -0.09
C ILE A 143 -14.17 11.55 0.03
N ASP A 144 -12.88 11.91 0.07
CA ASP A 144 -12.42 13.28 0.28
C ASP A 144 -13.10 13.97 1.49
N GLY A 145 -13.28 13.21 2.58
CA GLY A 145 -13.97 13.68 3.80
C GLY A 145 -15.50 13.68 3.70
N ILE A 146 -16.08 13.31 2.55
CA ILE A 146 -17.54 13.28 2.35
C ILE A 146 -18.05 11.86 2.59
N ARG A 147 -18.96 11.72 3.56
CA ARG A 147 -19.58 10.44 3.89
C ARG A 147 -20.36 9.86 2.71
N ARG A 148 -20.09 8.60 2.39
CA ARG A 148 -20.82 7.80 1.39
C ARG A 148 -21.30 6.50 1.98
N VAL A 149 -22.44 6.04 1.48
CA VAL A 149 -23.03 4.73 1.80
C VAL A 149 -23.09 3.96 0.49
N LEU A 150 -22.46 2.82 0.46
CA LEU A 150 -22.33 1.97 -0.73
C LEU A 150 -22.97 0.61 -0.48
N ASP A 151 -23.45 -0.04 -1.50
CA ASP A 151 -23.92 -1.42 -1.40
C ASP A 151 -22.75 -2.37 -1.13
N PRO A 152 -22.97 -3.51 -0.45
CA PRO A 152 -21.95 -4.54 -0.27
C PRO A 152 -21.38 -4.99 -1.62
N GLY A 153 -20.06 -5.06 -1.72
CA GLY A 153 -19.36 -5.45 -2.95
C GLY A 153 -19.35 -4.38 -4.04
N ALA A 154 -19.79 -3.17 -3.75
CA ALA A 154 -19.72 -2.05 -4.69
C ALA A 154 -18.27 -1.79 -5.13
N VAL A 155 -18.11 -1.36 -6.36
CA VAL A 155 -16.83 -0.89 -6.89
C VAL A 155 -16.83 0.63 -6.84
N LEU A 156 -15.89 1.18 -6.06
CA LEU A 156 -15.60 2.60 -6.00
C LEU A 156 -14.46 2.90 -6.96
N SER A 157 -14.66 3.88 -7.86
CA SER A 157 -13.62 4.38 -8.75
C SER A 157 -13.09 5.71 -8.24
N LEU A 158 -11.78 5.81 -8.06
CA LEU A 158 -11.08 7.04 -7.67
C LEU A 158 -10.28 7.56 -8.85
N ALA A 159 -10.59 8.77 -9.29
CA ALA A 159 -9.75 9.50 -10.24
C ALA A 159 -8.48 10.04 -9.56
N PRO A 160 -7.43 10.41 -10.31
CA PRO A 160 -6.27 11.09 -9.75
C PRO A 160 -6.67 12.33 -8.93
N GLY A 161 -6.19 12.38 -7.68
CA GLY A 161 -6.52 13.40 -6.68
C GLY A 161 -7.56 12.99 -5.66
N GLU A 162 -8.41 12.01 -5.97
CA GLU A 162 -9.43 11.54 -5.04
C GLU A 162 -8.88 10.53 -4.03
N SER A 163 -9.54 10.46 -2.88
CA SER A 163 -9.17 9.57 -1.78
C SER A 163 -10.38 8.89 -1.15
N VAL A 164 -10.14 7.75 -0.50
CA VAL A 164 -11.12 7.10 0.36
C VAL A 164 -10.52 6.73 1.70
N THR A 165 -11.24 7.02 2.78
CA THR A 165 -10.93 6.53 4.13
C THR A 165 -11.69 5.24 4.37
N LEU A 166 -10.96 4.16 4.60
CA LEU A 166 -11.46 2.82 4.91
C LEU A 166 -11.41 2.60 6.43
N PRO A 167 -12.54 2.34 7.08
CA PRO A 167 -12.54 2.01 8.50
C PRO A 167 -11.89 0.65 8.76
N GLN A 168 -11.59 0.37 10.01
CA GLN A 168 -11.20 -0.96 10.47
C GLN A 168 -12.19 -2.02 9.98
N ARG A 169 -11.70 -3.23 9.69
CA ARG A 169 -12.50 -4.38 9.26
C ARG A 169 -13.30 -4.15 7.97
N ASN A 170 -12.86 -3.22 7.14
CA ASN A 170 -13.40 -3.04 5.80
C ASN A 170 -12.57 -3.83 4.79
N TYR A 171 -13.17 -4.84 4.18
CA TYR A 171 -12.57 -5.59 3.08
C TYR A 171 -12.43 -4.71 1.86
N HIS A 172 -11.26 -4.73 1.27
CA HIS A 172 -10.97 -4.03 0.03
C HIS A 172 -10.04 -4.85 -0.87
N SER A 173 -10.17 -4.63 -2.17
CA SER A 173 -9.24 -5.06 -3.22
C SER A 173 -9.20 -3.98 -4.29
N PHE A 174 -8.10 -3.85 -4.97
CA PHE A 174 -7.93 -2.85 -6.03
C PHE A 174 -6.92 -3.29 -7.08
#